data_951f6134b071fcd5f1d185a37bead146
#
_entry.id   951f6134b071fcd5f1d185a37bead146
#
_cell.length_a   1.000
_cell.length_b   1.000
_cell.length_c   1.000
_cell.angle_alpha   90.00
_cell.angle_beta   90.00
_cell.angle_gamma   90.00
#
_symmetry.space_group_name_H-M   'P 1'
#
loop_
_entity.id
_entity.type
_entity.pdbx_description
1 polymer ?
#
loop_
_entity_poly.entity_id
_entity_poly.type
_entity_poly.pdbx_seq_one_letter_code
_entity_poly.pdbx_strand_id
1 'polypeptide(L)'
;MARPTTIKDEEILRAAREVFLARGISATTAEVAARAGISEGTIFHRFKTKVELFDAAMDLSGSVAGEGLWLHGLEQRVGRGDIVEQLHELAHGALAFFRRMMPLMMMSWSNPSPQGLPEKLQVPNSPPLIALKRLTGYFEAEMRGGRLRRHDPEIVARTFVGTLSNYALFELFMKASAELPLPP
;
A
#
# COMPACT_ATOMS: atom_id res chain seq x y z
N MET A 1 2.15 13.77 -42.29
CA MET A 1 1.63 14.12 -40.94
C MET A 1 1.42 12.83 -40.16
N ALA A 2 2.21 12.59 -39.13
CA ALA A 2 2.04 11.39 -38.26
C ALA A 2 0.74 11.50 -37.49
N ARG A 3 -0.08 10.47 -37.53
CA ARG A 3 -1.33 10.33 -36.79
C ARG A 3 -0.99 10.40 -35.29
N PRO A 4 -1.62 11.24 -34.49
CA PRO A 4 -1.32 11.27 -33.05
C PRO A 4 -1.61 9.88 -32.48
N THR A 5 -0.57 9.25 -31.95
CA THR A 5 -0.69 7.95 -31.28
C THR A 5 -1.51 8.21 -30.03
N THR A 6 -2.73 7.69 -29.99
CA THR A 6 -3.58 7.81 -28.78
C THR A 6 -2.98 6.92 -27.72
N ILE A 7 -2.21 7.51 -26.79
CA ILE A 7 -1.66 6.80 -25.64
C ILE A 7 -2.82 6.26 -24.78
N LYS A 8 -2.66 5.03 -24.30
CA LYS A 8 -3.65 4.41 -23.40
C LYS A 8 -3.48 4.94 -21.97
N ASP A 9 -4.57 4.97 -21.22
CA ASP A 9 -4.55 5.40 -19.82
C ASP A 9 -3.57 4.56 -18.97
N GLU A 10 -3.49 3.26 -19.24
CA GLU A 10 -2.56 2.34 -18.58
C GLU A 10 -1.08 2.76 -18.73
N GLU A 11 -0.70 3.31 -19.88
CA GLU A 11 0.66 3.80 -20.13
C GLU A 11 0.94 5.09 -19.37
N ILE A 12 -0.06 5.98 -19.26
CA ILE A 12 0.03 7.20 -18.46
C ILE A 12 0.14 6.83 -16.98
N LEU A 13 -0.72 5.92 -16.50
CA LEU A 13 -0.73 5.47 -15.11
C LEU A 13 0.57 4.74 -14.73
N ARG A 14 1.14 3.96 -15.65
CA ARG A 14 2.46 3.35 -15.42
C ARG A 14 3.56 4.40 -15.27
N ALA A 15 3.63 5.37 -16.20
CA ALA A 15 4.60 6.47 -16.12
C ALA A 15 4.40 7.32 -14.85
N ALA A 16 3.16 7.59 -14.49
CA ALA A 16 2.81 8.31 -13.26
C ALA A 16 3.29 7.55 -12.02
N ARG A 17 3.06 6.24 -11.95
CA ARG A 17 3.53 5.38 -10.86
C ARG A 17 5.05 5.42 -10.71
N GLU A 18 5.80 5.30 -11.81
CA GLU A 18 7.25 5.37 -11.80
C GLU A 18 7.76 6.72 -11.26
N VAL A 19 7.18 7.83 -11.75
CA VAL A 19 7.56 9.18 -11.33
C VAL A 19 7.21 9.42 -9.87
N PHE A 20 6.01 9.06 -9.44
CA PHE A 20 5.59 9.22 -8.05
C PHE A 20 6.42 8.37 -7.08
N LEU A 21 6.78 7.14 -7.45
CA LEU A 21 7.64 6.30 -6.62
C LEU A 21 9.07 6.86 -6.52
N ALA A 22 9.59 7.47 -7.59
CA ALA A 22 10.95 8.01 -7.62
C ALA A 22 11.07 9.37 -6.93
N ARG A 23 10.05 10.25 -7.07
CA ARG A 23 10.09 11.65 -6.66
C ARG A 23 9.25 11.96 -5.42
N GLY A 24 8.42 11.02 -5.01
CA GLY A 24 7.53 11.22 -3.88
C GLY A 24 6.57 12.41 -4.09
N ILE A 25 6.33 13.16 -3.03
CA ILE A 25 5.43 14.33 -3.00
C ILE A 25 5.88 15.45 -3.97
N SER A 26 7.18 15.54 -4.27
CA SER A 26 7.73 16.55 -5.18
C SER A 26 7.47 16.27 -6.66
N ALA A 27 6.98 15.06 -7.01
CA ALA A 27 6.60 14.71 -8.39
C ALA A 27 5.62 15.73 -8.98
N THR A 28 5.81 16.07 -10.26
CA THR A 28 4.93 16.99 -10.98
C THR A 28 4.22 16.28 -12.13
N THR A 29 3.07 16.79 -12.55
CA THR A 29 2.35 16.30 -13.73
C THR A 29 3.15 16.51 -15.01
N ALA A 30 3.98 17.54 -15.06
CA ALA A 30 4.92 17.79 -16.16
C ALA A 30 5.97 16.68 -16.28
N GLU A 31 6.54 16.19 -15.16
CA GLU A 31 7.48 15.04 -15.15
C GLU A 31 6.78 13.75 -15.61
N VAL A 32 5.54 13.55 -15.21
CA VAL A 32 4.74 12.41 -15.69
C VAL A 32 4.48 12.52 -17.20
N ALA A 33 4.14 13.70 -17.70
CA ALA A 33 3.92 13.96 -19.12
C ALA A 33 5.19 13.67 -19.92
N ALA A 34 6.34 14.18 -19.48
CA ALA A 34 7.63 13.92 -20.08
C ALA A 34 7.96 12.42 -20.10
N ARG A 35 7.71 11.71 -18.99
CA ARG A 35 7.96 10.26 -18.85
C ARG A 35 7.05 9.42 -19.76
N ALA A 36 5.80 9.87 -19.95
CA ALA A 36 4.82 9.21 -20.82
C ALA A 36 4.95 9.60 -22.31
N GLY A 37 5.78 10.61 -22.64
CA GLY A 37 5.93 11.11 -24.00
C GLY A 37 4.72 11.87 -24.54
N ILE A 38 3.97 12.56 -23.66
CA ILE A 38 2.75 13.31 -24.00
C ILE A 38 2.82 14.74 -23.46
N SER A 39 1.85 15.57 -23.82
CA SER A 39 1.70 16.90 -23.24
C SER A 39 1.03 16.82 -21.85
N GLU A 40 1.36 17.75 -20.96
CA GLU A 40 0.70 17.89 -19.67
C GLU A 40 -0.81 18.15 -19.83
N GLY A 41 -1.21 18.89 -20.89
CA GLY A 41 -2.61 19.08 -21.25
C GLY A 41 -3.36 17.76 -21.51
N THR A 42 -2.67 16.75 -22.08
CA THR A 42 -3.25 15.41 -22.27
C THR A 42 -3.55 14.74 -20.93
N ILE A 43 -2.67 14.92 -19.92
CA ILE A 43 -2.90 14.40 -18.57
C ILE A 43 -4.13 15.08 -17.96
N PHE A 44 -4.21 16.41 -17.97
CA PHE A 44 -5.34 17.15 -17.39
C PHE A 44 -6.67 16.93 -18.11
N HIS A 45 -6.63 16.55 -19.37
CA HIS A 45 -7.84 16.14 -20.09
C HIS A 45 -8.44 14.84 -19.55
N ARG A 46 -7.61 13.92 -19.05
CA ARG A 46 -8.02 12.60 -18.55
C ARG A 46 -8.14 12.54 -17.03
N PHE A 47 -7.23 13.22 -16.34
CA PHE A 47 -7.14 13.29 -14.88
C PHE A 47 -7.16 14.77 -14.48
N LYS A 48 -8.26 15.22 -13.92
CA LYS A 48 -8.50 16.66 -13.67
C LYS A 48 -7.52 17.28 -12.68
N THR A 49 -6.96 16.46 -11.78
CA THR A 49 -6.02 16.91 -10.76
C THR A 49 -4.84 15.94 -10.63
N LYS A 50 -3.72 16.43 -10.07
CA LYS A 50 -2.58 15.58 -9.70
C LYS A 50 -2.98 14.49 -8.71
N VAL A 51 -3.91 14.78 -7.81
CA VAL A 51 -4.43 13.82 -6.82
C VAL A 51 -5.20 12.70 -7.52
N GLU A 52 -6.08 13.04 -8.46
CA GLU A 52 -6.83 12.05 -9.25
C GLU A 52 -5.88 11.15 -10.07
N LEU A 53 -4.87 11.74 -10.72
CA LEU A 53 -3.84 10.99 -11.42
C LEU A 53 -3.07 10.05 -10.47
N PHE A 54 -2.73 10.55 -9.29
CA PHE A 54 -2.03 9.77 -8.26
C PHE A 54 -2.87 8.59 -7.79
N ASP A 55 -4.12 8.83 -7.40
CA ASP A 55 -5.04 7.79 -6.91
C ASP A 55 -5.27 6.71 -7.97
N ALA A 56 -5.44 7.13 -9.24
CA ALA A 56 -5.58 6.21 -10.35
C ALA A 56 -4.28 5.42 -10.63
N ALA A 57 -3.12 6.09 -10.61
CA ALA A 57 -1.83 5.45 -10.85
C ALA A 57 -1.46 4.44 -9.76
N MET A 58 -1.80 4.74 -8.52
CA MET A 58 -1.51 3.88 -7.38
C MET A 58 -2.50 2.73 -7.24
N ASP A 59 -3.66 2.83 -7.90
CA ASP A 59 -4.75 1.85 -7.83
C ASP A 59 -4.91 1.28 -6.41
N LEU A 60 -5.08 2.19 -5.46
CA LEU A 60 -5.30 1.82 -4.05
C LEU A 60 -6.55 0.96 -3.86
N SER A 61 -7.35 0.79 -4.93
CA SER A 61 -8.60 0.04 -4.93
C SER A 61 -8.50 -1.37 -5.56
N GLY A 62 -7.51 -1.67 -6.38
CA GLY A 62 -7.55 -2.89 -7.20
C GLY A 62 -6.34 -3.82 -7.10
N SER A 63 -5.15 -3.35 -7.45
CA SER A 63 -4.01 -4.28 -7.62
C SER A 63 -2.89 -4.12 -6.61
N VAL A 64 -2.78 -2.97 -5.95
CA VAL A 64 -1.74 -2.71 -4.94
C VAL A 64 -2.30 -2.83 -3.53
N ALA A 65 -3.58 -2.47 -3.35
CA ALA A 65 -4.34 -2.70 -2.12
C ALA A 65 -5.15 -4.00 -2.20
N GLY A 66 -5.25 -4.59 -3.39
CA GLY A 66 -5.84 -5.91 -3.54
C GLY A 66 -5.17 -6.86 -2.58
N GLU A 67 -5.96 -7.46 -1.73
CA GLU A 67 -5.69 -8.43 -0.68
C GLU A 67 -4.19 -8.70 -0.58
N GLY A 68 -3.50 -7.99 0.33
CA GLY A 68 -2.05 -8.02 0.33
C GLY A 68 -1.58 -9.44 0.09
N LEU A 69 -0.78 -9.68 -0.95
CA LEU A 69 -0.28 -11.02 -1.34
C LEU A 69 0.21 -11.81 -0.12
N TRP A 70 0.60 -11.08 0.94
CA TRP A 70 1.03 -11.64 2.22
C TRP A 70 -0.10 -12.28 3.06
N LEU A 71 -1.37 -11.95 2.79
CA LEU A 71 -2.54 -12.60 3.39
C LEU A 71 -3.11 -13.74 2.53
N HIS A 72 -2.51 -13.97 1.36
CA HIS A 72 -3.00 -15.03 0.47
C HIS A 72 -2.87 -16.39 1.15
N GLY A 73 -3.96 -17.15 1.12
CA GLY A 73 -4.00 -18.47 1.72
C GLY A 73 -3.92 -18.50 3.26
N LEU A 74 -4.14 -17.37 3.94
CA LEU A 74 -4.05 -17.26 5.40
C LEU A 74 -4.97 -18.26 6.12
N GLU A 75 -6.20 -18.39 5.65
CA GLU A 75 -7.21 -19.29 6.23
C GLU A 75 -6.82 -20.78 6.07
N GLN A 76 -6.08 -21.09 5.02
CA GLN A 76 -5.61 -22.45 4.73
C GLN A 76 -4.42 -22.86 5.60
N ARG A 77 -3.75 -21.90 6.23
CA ARG A 77 -2.61 -22.11 7.12
C ARG A 77 -3.01 -22.45 8.55
N VAL A 78 -4.26 -22.16 8.93
CA VAL A 78 -4.76 -22.41 10.29
C VAL A 78 -4.53 -23.87 10.72
N GLY A 79 -3.90 -24.05 11.87
CA GLY A 79 -3.62 -25.36 12.46
C GLY A 79 -2.54 -26.17 11.75
N ARG A 80 -1.82 -25.63 10.78
CA ARG A 80 -0.81 -26.36 10.00
C ARG A 80 0.61 -25.84 10.29
N GLY A 81 1.63 -26.66 9.98
CA GLY A 81 3.03 -26.29 10.03
C GLY A 81 3.49 -25.71 11.38
N ASP A 82 4.65 -25.09 11.40
CA ASP A 82 5.16 -24.38 12.58
C ASP A 82 4.57 -22.96 12.66
N ILE A 83 4.02 -22.60 13.82
CA ILE A 83 3.37 -21.30 14.02
C ILE A 83 4.36 -20.14 13.98
N VAL A 84 5.59 -20.35 14.46
CA VAL A 84 6.62 -19.31 14.48
C VAL A 84 7.08 -19.00 13.06
N GLU A 85 7.31 -20.04 12.25
CA GLU A 85 7.64 -19.88 10.83
C GLU A 85 6.54 -19.14 10.07
N GLN A 86 5.27 -19.52 10.30
CA GLN A 86 4.14 -18.84 9.67
C GLN A 86 4.04 -17.37 10.06
N LEU A 87 4.26 -17.03 11.32
CA LEU A 87 4.26 -15.65 11.78
C LEU A 87 5.44 -14.86 11.19
N HIS A 88 6.61 -15.48 11.04
CA HIS A 88 7.75 -14.88 10.34
C HIS A 88 7.42 -14.59 8.87
N GLU A 89 6.88 -15.56 8.14
CA GLU A 89 6.46 -15.36 6.74
C GLU A 89 5.43 -14.22 6.61
N LEU A 90 4.43 -14.21 7.49
CA LEU A 90 3.43 -13.16 7.53
C LEU A 90 4.06 -11.80 7.81
N ALA A 91 4.99 -11.72 8.78
CA ALA A 91 5.68 -10.49 9.13
C ALA A 91 6.54 -9.97 7.98
N HIS A 92 7.32 -10.84 7.32
CA HIS A 92 8.12 -10.46 6.15
C HIS A 92 7.26 -9.98 4.99
N GLY A 93 6.17 -10.67 4.69
CA GLY A 93 5.23 -10.28 3.65
C GLY A 93 4.55 -8.94 3.94
N ALA A 94 4.10 -8.73 5.18
CA ALA A 94 3.51 -7.48 5.63
C ALA A 94 4.53 -6.33 5.58
N LEU A 95 5.76 -6.56 6.03
CA LEU A 95 6.83 -5.54 6.01
C LEU A 95 7.18 -5.14 4.57
N ALA A 96 7.33 -6.11 3.66
CA ALA A 96 7.55 -5.84 2.24
C ALA A 96 6.40 -5.02 1.63
N PHE A 97 5.16 -5.33 2.01
CA PHE A 97 3.98 -4.56 1.61
C PHE A 97 4.04 -3.13 2.15
N PHE A 98 4.28 -2.93 3.45
CA PHE A 98 4.32 -1.60 4.05
C PHE A 98 5.49 -0.76 3.53
N ARG A 99 6.68 -1.34 3.32
CA ARG A 99 7.82 -0.63 2.71
C ARG A 99 7.47 -0.04 1.35
N ARG A 100 6.65 -0.73 0.57
CA ARG A 100 6.18 -0.26 -0.73
C ARG A 100 5.02 0.74 -0.62
N MET A 101 4.11 0.51 0.32
CA MET A 101 2.90 1.31 0.46
C MET A 101 3.11 2.59 1.26
N MET A 102 4.01 2.60 2.24
CA MET A 102 4.18 3.72 3.15
C MET A 102 4.53 5.05 2.46
N PRO A 103 5.45 5.10 1.47
CA PRO A 103 5.70 6.33 0.72
C PRO A 103 4.44 6.86 0.04
N LEU A 104 3.60 5.97 -0.49
CA LEU A 104 2.36 6.31 -1.18
C LEU A 104 1.31 6.87 -0.21
N MET A 105 1.17 6.24 0.95
CA MET A 105 0.27 6.70 2.00
C MET A 105 0.67 8.09 2.50
N MET A 106 1.96 8.32 2.73
CA MET A 106 2.47 9.64 3.14
C MET A 106 2.19 10.72 2.09
N MET A 107 2.33 10.38 0.81
CA MET A 107 1.98 11.32 -0.27
C MET A 107 0.50 11.66 -0.26
N SER A 108 -0.37 10.69 -0.06
CA SER A 108 -1.81 10.89 0.07
C SER A 108 -2.15 11.79 1.27
N TRP A 109 -1.49 11.61 2.41
CA TRP A 109 -1.70 12.43 3.61
C TRP A 109 -1.16 13.85 3.46
N SER A 110 -0.08 14.03 2.70
CA SER A 110 0.51 15.36 2.44
C SER A 110 -0.30 16.21 1.45
N ASN A 111 -1.17 15.59 0.69
CA ASN A 111 -2.12 16.24 -0.20
C ASN A 111 -3.55 15.83 0.19
N PRO A 112 -4.06 16.30 1.36
CA PRO A 112 -5.40 15.95 1.76
C PRO A 112 -6.38 16.47 0.72
N SER A 113 -7.19 15.55 0.17
CA SER A 113 -8.36 15.94 -0.60
C SER A 113 -9.23 16.85 0.29
N PRO A 114 -9.89 17.88 -0.26
CA PRO A 114 -10.88 18.67 0.48
C PRO A 114 -11.96 17.82 1.16
N GLN A 115 -12.14 16.60 0.71
CA GLN A 115 -13.07 15.62 1.27
C GLN A 115 -12.44 14.71 2.36
N GLY A 116 -11.21 14.95 2.79
CA GLY A 116 -10.51 14.13 3.79
C GLY A 116 -9.84 12.88 3.19
N LEU A 117 -9.87 11.76 3.95
CA LEU A 117 -9.39 10.46 3.45
C LEU A 117 -10.14 10.07 2.17
N PRO A 118 -9.45 9.47 1.18
CA PRO A 118 -10.10 8.96 -0.01
C PRO A 118 -11.39 8.20 0.36
N GLU A 119 -12.49 8.52 -0.29
CA GLU A 119 -13.82 7.94 0.02
C GLU A 119 -13.76 6.41 0.06
N LYS A 120 -12.91 5.81 -0.78
CA LYS A 120 -12.65 4.36 -0.82
C LYS A 120 -12.05 3.78 0.47
N LEU A 121 -11.40 4.59 1.30
CA LEU A 121 -10.86 4.16 2.61
C LEU A 121 -11.86 4.39 3.75
N GLN A 122 -12.93 5.13 3.51
CA GLN A 122 -13.98 5.43 4.50
C GLN A 122 -15.12 4.41 4.48
N VAL A 123 -15.16 3.51 3.49
CA VAL A 123 -16.22 2.50 3.38
C VAL A 123 -16.02 1.33 4.33
N PRO A 124 -17.10 0.70 4.84
CA PRO A 124 -17.04 -0.39 5.81
C PRO A 124 -16.23 -1.62 5.35
N ASN A 125 -16.04 -1.77 4.06
CA ASN A 125 -15.27 -2.88 3.44
C ASN A 125 -13.99 -2.37 2.76
N SER A 126 -13.34 -1.34 3.32
CA SER A 126 -12.06 -0.91 2.80
C SER A 126 -11.00 -2.02 2.92
N PRO A 127 -10.05 -2.11 1.97
CA PRO A 127 -9.02 -3.15 1.97
C PRO A 127 -8.26 -3.29 3.30
N PRO A 128 -7.87 -2.21 4.00
CA PRO A 128 -7.23 -2.32 5.32
C PRO A 128 -8.12 -2.98 6.38
N LEU A 129 -9.43 -2.70 6.37
CA LEU A 129 -10.37 -3.32 7.31
C LEU A 129 -10.61 -4.79 6.99
N ILE A 130 -10.67 -5.16 5.71
CA ILE A 130 -10.76 -6.56 5.30
C ILE A 130 -9.51 -7.31 5.76
N ALA A 131 -8.32 -6.76 5.54
CA ALA A 131 -7.06 -7.35 5.96
C ALA A 131 -7.02 -7.56 7.48
N LEU A 132 -7.44 -6.55 8.25
CA LEU A 132 -7.50 -6.65 9.71
C LEU A 132 -8.48 -7.73 10.17
N LYS A 133 -9.68 -7.81 9.56
CA LYS A 133 -10.67 -8.86 9.89
C LYS A 133 -10.13 -10.26 9.61
N ARG A 134 -9.45 -10.47 8.49
CA ARG A 134 -8.84 -11.75 8.15
C ARG A 134 -7.76 -12.16 9.14
N LEU A 135 -6.87 -11.24 9.51
CA LEU A 135 -5.86 -11.47 10.55
C LEU A 135 -6.48 -11.79 11.90
N THR A 136 -7.50 -11.04 12.31
CA THR A 136 -8.23 -11.30 13.55
C THR A 136 -8.78 -12.72 13.56
N GLY A 137 -9.45 -13.13 12.47
CA GLY A 137 -9.96 -14.51 12.35
C GLY A 137 -8.87 -15.58 12.39
N TYR A 138 -7.73 -15.33 11.76
CA TYR A 138 -6.57 -16.22 11.81
C TYR A 138 -6.04 -16.37 13.23
N PHE A 139 -5.76 -15.28 13.94
CA PHE A 139 -5.27 -15.33 15.31
C PHE A 139 -6.28 -16.00 16.26
N GLU A 140 -7.58 -15.69 16.10
CA GLU A 140 -8.62 -16.35 16.89
C GLU A 140 -8.62 -17.86 16.68
N ALA A 141 -8.50 -18.32 15.44
CA ALA A 141 -8.47 -19.75 15.12
C ALA A 141 -7.22 -20.44 15.71
N GLU A 142 -6.05 -19.82 15.62
CA GLU A 142 -4.81 -20.35 16.18
C GLU A 142 -4.82 -20.38 17.72
N MET A 143 -5.43 -19.38 18.37
CA MET A 143 -5.67 -19.38 19.80
C MET A 143 -6.67 -20.46 20.25
N ARG A 144 -7.73 -20.66 19.46
CA ARG A 144 -8.73 -21.71 19.71
C ARG A 144 -8.11 -23.10 19.58
N GLY A 145 -7.19 -23.27 18.61
CA GLY A 145 -6.40 -24.48 18.42
C GLY A 145 -5.29 -24.71 19.45
N GLY A 146 -5.07 -23.77 20.39
CA GLY A 146 -4.05 -23.87 21.45
C GLY A 146 -2.62 -23.60 20.96
N ARG A 147 -2.43 -23.16 19.72
CA ARG A 147 -1.11 -22.86 19.16
C ARG A 147 -0.58 -21.48 19.54
N LEU A 148 -1.49 -20.57 19.86
CA LEU A 148 -1.19 -19.27 20.43
C LEU A 148 -1.85 -19.14 21.81
N ARG A 149 -1.20 -18.35 22.68
CA ARG A 149 -1.77 -17.99 23.98
C ARG A 149 -3.05 -17.16 23.76
N ARG A 150 -4.06 -17.41 24.59
CA ARG A 150 -5.34 -16.68 24.55
C ARG A 150 -5.15 -15.21 24.91
N HIS A 151 -5.52 -14.36 23.98
CA HIS A 151 -5.63 -12.91 24.12
C HIS A 151 -6.85 -12.43 23.32
N ASP A 152 -7.10 -11.14 23.31
CA ASP A 152 -8.05 -10.54 22.39
C ASP A 152 -7.45 -10.62 20.96
N PRO A 153 -8.06 -11.35 20.04
CA PRO A 153 -7.50 -11.57 18.71
C PRO A 153 -7.44 -10.29 17.86
N GLU A 154 -8.35 -9.33 18.09
CA GLU A 154 -8.32 -8.05 17.39
C GLU A 154 -7.16 -7.19 17.88
N ILE A 155 -6.90 -7.15 19.19
CA ILE A 155 -5.75 -6.43 19.73
C ILE A 155 -4.45 -7.03 19.20
N VAL A 156 -4.34 -8.36 19.13
CA VAL A 156 -3.14 -9.01 18.58
C VAL A 156 -2.97 -8.67 17.10
N ALA A 157 -4.03 -8.72 16.31
CA ALA A 157 -3.98 -8.36 14.89
C ALA A 157 -3.57 -6.89 14.69
N ARG A 158 -4.15 -5.96 15.46
CA ARG A 158 -3.79 -4.53 15.41
C ARG A 158 -2.35 -4.28 15.83
N THR A 159 -1.88 -4.97 16.87
CA THR A 159 -0.49 -4.86 17.34
C THR A 159 0.47 -5.38 16.29
N PHE A 160 0.19 -6.53 15.68
CA PHE A 160 1.00 -7.12 14.62
C PHE A 160 1.14 -6.15 13.42
N VAL A 161 0.02 -5.69 12.88
CA VAL A 161 0.00 -4.74 11.75
C VAL A 161 0.64 -3.41 12.15
N GLY A 162 0.30 -2.87 13.30
CA GLY A 162 0.80 -1.58 13.79
C GLY A 162 2.31 -1.57 13.99
N THR A 163 2.88 -2.63 14.55
CA THR A 163 4.33 -2.76 14.73
C THR A 163 5.06 -2.76 13.39
N LEU A 164 4.60 -3.56 12.43
CA LEU A 164 5.26 -3.69 11.12
C LEU A 164 5.09 -2.43 10.26
N SER A 165 3.91 -1.81 10.29
CA SER A 165 3.68 -0.55 9.57
C SER A 165 4.49 0.60 10.17
N ASN A 166 4.58 0.68 11.50
CA ASN A 166 5.41 1.66 12.19
C ASN A 166 6.90 1.44 11.87
N TYR A 167 7.37 0.19 11.89
CA TYR A 167 8.74 -0.13 11.50
C TYR A 167 9.06 0.36 10.08
N ALA A 168 8.21 0.07 9.10
CA ALA A 168 8.39 0.55 7.72
C ALA A 168 8.38 2.08 7.62
N LEU A 169 7.54 2.75 8.42
CA LEU A 169 7.49 4.21 8.49
C LEU A 169 8.80 4.79 9.04
N PHE A 170 9.32 4.22 10.14
CA PHE A 170 10.60 4.65 10.70
C PHE A 170 11.78 4.41 9.74
N GLU A 171 11.83 3.25 9.06
CA GLU A 171 12.84 3.02 8.01
C GLU A 171 12.83 4.13 6.94
N LEU A 172 11.64 4.57 6.54
CA LEU A 172 11.51 5.63 5.53
C LEU A 172 12.09 6.94 6.05
N PHE A 173 11.78 7.34 7.30
CA PHE A 173 12.33 8.54 7.92
C PHE A 173 13.84 8.43 8.11
N MET A 174 14.35 7.30 8.58
CA MET A 174 15.77 7.11 8.84
C MET A 174 16.60 7.08 7.56
N LYS A 175 16.08 6.47 6.49
CA LYS A 175 16.73 6.53 5.16
C LYS A 175 16.79 7.95 4.61
N ALA A 176 15.80 8.77 4.91
CA ALA A 176 15.78 10.17 4.51
C ALA A 176 16.79 11.02 5.31
N SER A 177 17.09 10.64 6.55
CA SER A 177 18.02 11.39 7.44
C SER A 177 19.48 10.87 7.41
N ALA A 178 19.76 9.73 6.78
CA ALA A 178 21.10 9.13 6.64
C ALA A 178 21.88 8.87 7.97
N GLU A 179 21.23 8.95 9.13
CA GLU A 179 21.91 9.01 10.43
C GLU A 179 21.94 7.70 11.22
N LEU A 180 21.15 6.70 10.86
CA LEU A 180 21.16 5.42 11.59
C LEU A 180 21.05 4.22 10.64
N PRO A 181 22.06 3.34 10.61
CA PRO A 181 21.94 2.06 9.92
C PRO A 181 20.90 1.20 10.65
N LEU A 182 19.86 0.81 9.95
CA LEU A 182 18.89 -0.14 10.48
C LEU A 182 19.47 -1.56 10.42
N PRO A 183 19.18 -2.41 11.40
CA PRO A 183 19.62 -3.81 11.36
C PRO A 183 19.03 -4.51 10.12
N PRO A 184 19.72 -5.51 9.60
CA PRO A 184 19.31 -6.25 8.41
C PRO A 184 17.97 -6.98 8.57
#